data_b846d939e05c52cbb0d1495e3c3195a9
#
_entry.id   b846d939e05c52cbb0d1495e3c3195a9
#
_cell.length_a   1.000
_cell.length_b   1.000
_cell.length_c   1.000
_cell.angle_alpha   90.00
_cell.angle_beta   90.00
_cell.angle_gamma   90.00
#
_symmetry.space_group_name_H-M   'P 1'
#
loop_
_entity.id
_entity.type
_entity.pdbx_description
1 polymer ?
#
loop_
_entity_poly.entity_id
_entity_poly.type
_entity_poly.pdbx_seq_one_letter_code
_entity_poly.pdbx_strand_id
1 'polypeptide(L)'
;GPTFPTSGIWRNVYLEEWSDAKIENVTFNTISINKKTAEVEVSIYVNSSDKKDLALDVSISNGDTFYEQKIPLTSSSKNKICFKIKEPKLWWPNGEGEQNLYLLNVKLVKEKVVFDVIQKNVGIRSIELVLKEKNNAAFKFRVNNKDIYSKGVNWIPADSFLPRANKKKYSELLLLAKQANMNIVRVWGGGVYEDDEFYNICDELGLL
;
A
#
# COMPACT_ATOMS: atom_id res chain seq x y z
N GLY A 1 19.79 -14.73 -24.47
CA GLY A 1 18.46 -15.33 -24.66
C GLY A 1 17.83 -14.78 -25.94
N PRO A 2 16.71 -15.35 -26.41
CA PRO A 2 16.04 -14.84 -27.60
C PRO A 2 15.55 -13.41 -27.39
N THR A 3 15.68 -12.56 -28.41
CA THR A 3 15.20 -11.20 -28.40
C THR A 3 13.77 -11.17 -28.94
N PHE A 4 12.83 -10.60 -28.17
CA PHE A 4 11.44 -10.41 -28.59
C PHE A 4 11.19 -8.91 -28.74
N PRO A 5 11.37 -8.31 -29.93
CA PRO A 5 11.07 -6.91 -30.16
C PRO A 5 9.56 -6.71 -30.16
N THR A 6 9.01 -6.36 -29.02
CA THR A 6 7.59 -6.00 -28.86
C THR A 6 7.45 -4.50 -28.81
N SER A 7 6.42 -3.96 -29.45
CA SER A 7 6.05 -2.55 -29.37
C SER A 7 4.53 -2.41 -29.34
N GLY A 8 4.04 -1.33 -28.70
CA GLY A 8 2.62 -1.04 -28.64
C GLY A 8 2.13 -0.74 -27.22
N ILE A 9 0.85 -0.43 -27.10
CA ILE A 9 0.15 -0.21 -25.85
C ILE A 9 -0.14 -1.59 -25.23
N TRP A 10 0.55 -1.93 -24.14
CA TRP A 10 0.44 -3.24 -23.49
C TRP A 10 -0.34 -3.23 -22.18
N ARG A 11 -0.60 -2.06 -21.60
CA ARG A 11 -1.51 -1.88 -20.46
C ARG A 11 -2.92 -1.54 -20.96
N ASN A 12 -3.92 -1.78 -20.11
CA ASN A 12 -5.30 -1.42 -20.42
C ASN A 12 -5.43 0.08 -20.65
N VAL A 13 -6.37 0.46 -21.53
CA VAL A 13 -6.77 1.85 -21.76
C VAL A 13 -8.15 2.01 -21.17
N TYR A 14 -8.36 3.07 -20.39
CA TYR A 14 -9.62 3.37 -19.74
C TYR A 14 -10.13 4.72 -20.19
N LEU A 15 -11.44 4.86 -20.21
CA LEU A 15 -12.13 6.14 -20.22
C LEU A 15 -12.73 6.31 -18.81
N GLU A 16 -12.32 7.39 -18.14
CA GLU A 16 -12.90 7.77 -16.85
C GLU A 16 -13.80 8.97 -17.04
N GLU A 17 -14.98 8.90 -16.45
CA GLU A 17 -15.93 10.01 -16.40
C GLU A 17 -16.27 10.30 -14.93
N TRP A 18 -16.21 11.56 -14.54
CA TRP A 18 -16.68 12.01 -13.23
C TRP A 18 -17.35 13.37 -13.38
N SER A 19 -18.33 13.68 -12.53
CA SER A 19 -19.09 14.95 -12.65
C SER A 19 -18.33 16.11 -11.99
N ASP A 20 -18.33 16.18 -10.67
CA ASP A 20 -17.90 17.39 -9.96
C ASP A 20 -16.59 17.20 -9.18
N ALA A 21 -16.37 15.98 -8.67
CA ALA A 21 -15.22 15.69 -7.82
C ALA A 21 -14.83 14.22 -7.86
N LYS A 22 -13.51 13.92 -7.76
CA LYS A 22 -12.99 12.56 -7.61
C LYS A 22 -11.80 12.53 -6.65
N ILE A 23 -11.53 11.37 -6.09
CA ILE A 23 -10.32 11.09 -5.32
C ILE A 23 -9.23 10.66 -6.31
N GLU A 24 -8.15 11.45 -6.42
CA GLU A 24 -7.03 11.11 -7.32
C GLU A 24 -6.08 10.09 -6.71
N ASN A 25 -5.81 10.23 -5.41
CA ASN A 25 -4.89 9.33 -4.71
C ASN A 25 -5.17 9.30 -3.21
N VAL A 26 -4.87 8.16 -2.60
CA VAL A 26 -4.89 7.95 -1.15
C VAL A 26 -3.59 7.29 -0.73
N THR A 27 -2.88 7.91 0.22
CA THR A 27 -1.68 7.33 0.85
C THR A 27 -1.92 7.11 2.34
N PHE A 28 -1.36 6.03 2.86
CA PHE A 28 -1.43 5.65 4.26
C PHE A 28 -0.01 5.56 4.83
N ASN A 29 0.24 6.25 5.94
CA ASN A 29 1.55 6.26 6.59
C ASN A 29 1.41 6.03 8.08
N THR A 30 2.24 5.16 8.63
CA THR A 30 2.40 5.02 10.07
C THR A 30 3.40 6.08 10.56
N ILE A 31 2.94 7.00 11.39
CA ILE A 31 3.75 8.11 11.92
C ILE A 31 4.56 7.66 13.13
N SER A 32 3.91 6.94 14.05
CA SER A 32 4.57 6.43 15.24
C SER A 32 3.92 5.14 15.72
N ILE A 33 4.72 4.29 16.36
CA ILE A 33 4.26 3.06 17.00
C ILE A 33 4.87 2.97 18.38
N ASN A 34 4.06 2.67 19.37
CA ASN A 34 4.48 2.25 20.69
C ASN A 34 3.71 0.99 21.14
N LYS A 35 3.98 0.49 22.35
CA LYS A 35 3.38 -0.76 22.85
C LYS A 35 1.84 -0.73 22.94
N LYS A 36 1.22 0.44 23.03
CA LYS A 36 -0.22 0.57 23.28
C LYS A 36 -0.96 1.27 22.12
N THR A 37 -0.27 2.03 21.31
CA THR A 37 -0.91 2.84 20.26
C THR A 37 -0.04 2.96 19.03
N ALA A 38 -0.68 3.11 17.86
CA ALA A 38 -0.07 3.60 16.65
C ALA A 38 -0.78 4.88 16.20
N GLU A 39 -0.01 5.83 15.71
CA GLU A 39 -0.53 7.01 15.02
C GLU A 39 -0.33 6.82 13.52
N VAL A 40 -1.40 6.97 12.76
CA VAL A 40 -1.40 6.81 11.31
C VAL A 40 -1.97 8.05 10.64
N GLU A 41 -1.41 8.42 9.50
CA GLU A 41 -1.88 9.53 8.67
C GLU A 41 -2.41 8.98 7.35
N VAL A 42 -3.63 9.38 7.00
CA VAL A 42 -4.21 9.18 5.67
C VAL A 42 -4.14 10.51 4.93
N SER A 43 -3.38 10.55 3.83
CA SER A 43 -3.34 11.72 2.96
C SER A 43 -4.18 11.44 1.72
N ILE A 44 -5.14 12.32 1.42
CA ILE A 44 -6.14 12.16 0.37
C ILE A 44 -6.03 13.33 -0.59
N TYR A 45 -5.84 13.02 -1.87
CA TYR A 45 -5.75 14.00 -2.93
C TYR A 45 -7.07 14.01 -3.70
N VAL A 46 -7.70 15.19 -3.75
CA VAL A 46 -9.02 15.35 -4.37
C VAL A 46 -8.95 16.39 -5.48
N ASN A 47 -9.45 16.02 -6.65
CA ASN A 47 -9.71 16.93 -7.74
C ASN A 47 -11.19 17.32 -7.71
N SER A 48 -11.48 18.61 -7.63
CA SER A 48 -12.84 19.14 -7.63
C SER A 48 -12.87 20.55 -8.18
N SER A 49 -13.84 20.85 -9.02
CA SER A 49 -14.13 22.18 -9.52
C SER A 49 -14.75 23.10 -8.46
N ASP A 50 -15.60 22.52 -7.59
CA ASP A 50 -16.23 23.18 -6.45
C ASP A 50 -16.11 22.28 -5.21
N LYS A 51 -15.51 22.82 -4.16
CA LYS A 51 -15.28 22.11 -2.88
C LYS A 51 -16.38 22.37 -1.85
N LYS A 52 -17.35 23.19 -2.18
CA LYS A 52 -18.42 23.59 -1.25
C LYS A 52 -19.27 22.37 -0.87
N ASP A 53 -19.47 22.21 0.43
CA ASP A 53 -20.29 21.16 1.05
C ASP A 53 -19.76 19.73 0.81
N LEU A 54 -18.56 19.58 0.20
CA LEU A 54 -17.90 18.29 0.09
C LEU A 54 -17.20 17.92 1.41
N ALA A 55 -17.25 16.63 1.74
CA ALA A 55 -16.58 16.08 2.90
C ALA A 55 -15.90 14.76 2.57
N LEU A 56 -14.87 14.42 3.34
CA LEU A 56 -14.21 13.13 3.32
C LEU A 56 -14.70 12.33 4.54
N ASP A 57 -15.24 11.14 4.27
CA ASP A 57 -15.64 10.16 5.26
C ASP A 57 -14.64 9.01 5.18
N VAL A 58 -13.82 8.86 6.23
CA VAL A 58 -12.69 7.93 6.22
C VAL A 58 -12.79 6.97 7.39
N SER A 59 -12.77 5.68 7.08
CA SER A 59 -12.78 4.63 8.09
C SER A 59 -11.61 3.64 7.94
N ILE A 60 -11.16 3.11 9.08
CA ILE A 60 -10.13 2.08 9.18
C ILE A 60 -10.68 0.95 10.05
N SER A 61 -10.64 -0.28 9.56
CA SER A 61 -11.18 -1.44 10.29
C SER A 61 -10.32 -2.69 10.15
N ASN A 62 -10.29 -3.50 11.24
CA ASN A 62 -9.72 -4.85 11.24
C ASN A 62 -10.46 -5.68 12.29
N GLY A 63 -11.32 -6.62 11.87
CA GLY A 63 -12.19 -7.37 12.76
C GLY A 63 -13.06 -6.45 13.61
N ASP A 64 -12.93 -6.53 14.95
CA ASP A 64 -13.69 -5.72 15.90
C ASP A 64 -13.17 -4.27 16.03
N THR A 65 -12.03 -3.96 15.44
CA THR A 65 -11.44 -2.61 15.47
C THR A 65 -12.07 -1.75 14.38
N PHE A 66 -12.68 -0.63 14.77
CA PHE A 66 -13.28 0.31 13.84
C PHE A 66 -13.02 1.75 14.29
N TYR A 67 -12.50 2.56 13.38
CA TYR A 67 -12.28 4.00 13.55
C TYR A 67 -12.86 4.73 12.34
N GLU A 68 -13.55 5.83 12.57
CA GLU A 68 -14.14 6.65 11.53
C GLU A 68 -13.99 8.13 11.86
N GLN A 69 -13.71 8.93 10.83
CA GLN A 69 -13.70 10.39 10.92
C GLN A 69 -14.27 10.98 9.65
N LYS A 70 -15.09 12.01 9.82
CA LYS A 70 -15.61 12.83 8.72
C LYS A 70 -15.09 14.24 8.84
N ILE A 71 -14.45 14.74 7.79
CA ILE A 71 -13.92 16.10 7.74
C ILE A 71 -14.45 16.84 6.49
N PRO A 72 -14.69 18.15 6.58
CA PRO A 72 -14.98 18.95 5.39
C PRO A 72 -13.75 18.97 4.47
N LEU A 73 -14.01 19.01 3.16
CA LEU A 73 -12.93 19.18 2.18
C LEU A 73 -12.31 20.57 2.34
N THR A 74 -10.98 20.62 2.41
CA THR A 74 -10.25 21.90 2.53
C THR A 74 -10.04 22.54 1.16
N SER A 75 -9.60 23.80 1.14
CA SER A 75 -9.18 24.48 -0.09
C SER A 75 -7.95 23.86 -0.76
N SER A 76 -7.15 23.13 0.02
CA SER A 76 -6.00 22.37 -0.49
C SER A 76 -6.46 21.17 -1.32
N SER A 77 -5.68 20.80 -2.34
CA SER A 77 -5.86 19.54 -3.05
C SER A 77 -5.51 18.32 -2.19
N LYS A 78 -4.64 18.50 -1.18
CA LYS A 78 -4.22 17.47 -0.23
C LYS A 78 -4.90 17.68 1.11
N ASN A 79 -5.66 16.69 1.55
CA ASN A 79 -6.32 16.63 2.84
C ASN A 79 -5.67 15.55 3.71
N LYS A 80 -5.56 15.76 5.02
CA LYS A 80 -4.92 14.84 5.96
C LYS A 80 -5.86 14.50 7.10
N ILE A 81 -5.90 13.23 7.45
CA ILE A 81 -6.62 12.72 8.62
C ILE A 81 -5.67 11.83 9.42
N CYS A 82 -5.62 12.04 10.72
CA CYS A 82 -4.82 11.23 11.63
C CYS A 82 -5.71 10.37 12.52
N PHE A 83 -5.35 9.11 12.67
CA PHE A 83 -6.00 8.18 13.58
C PHE A 83 -5.01 7.72 14.64
N LYS A 84 -5.48 7.61 15.88
CA LYS A 84 -4.77 6.97 16.98
C LYS A 84 -5.39 5.62 17.25
N ILE A 85 -4.76 4.58 16.76
CA ILE A 85 -5.21 3.19 16.88
C ILE A 85 -4.73 2.65 18.21
N LYS A 86 -5.64 2.17 19.04
CA LYS A 86 -5.32 1.50 20.32
C LYS A 86 -5.03 0.03 20.09
N GLU A 87 -4.02 -0.49 20.79
CA GLU A 87 -3.60 -1.90 20.73
C GLU A 87 -3.51 -2.41 19.28
N PRO A 88 -2.70 -1.72 18.40
CA PRO A 88 -2.69 -2.02 16.99
C PRO A 88 -2.17 -3.42 16.72
N LYS A 89 -2.86 -4.17 15.84
CA LYS A 89 -2.34 -5.39 15.26
C LYS A 89 -1.34 -5.01 14.17
N LEU A 90 -0.05 -5.15 14.45
CA LEU A 90 1.00 -4.76 13.51
C LEU A 90 1.12 -5.76 12.37
N TRP A 91 1.47 -5.25 11.19
CA TRP A 91 1.89 -6.07 10.06
C TRP A 91 3.36 -6.43 10.21
N TRP A 92 3.70 -7.68 9.94
CA TRP A 92 5.06 -8.20 9.99
C TRP A 92 5.46 -8.93 8.71
N PRO A 93 6.76 -8.91 8.35
CA PRO A 93 7.26 -9.75 7.27
C PRO A 93 7.10 -11.24 7.58
N ASN A 94 7.05 -12.06 6.54
CA ASN A 94 6.94 -13.51 6.63
C ASN A 94 8.02 -14.10 7.56
N GLY A 95 7.59 -14.94 8.52
CA GLY A 95 8.45 -15.55 9.54
C GLY A 95 8.77 -14.65 10.74
N GLU A 96 8.28 -13.40 10.79
CA GLU A 96 8.53 -12.45 11.88
C GLU A 96 7.27 -12.16 12.71
N GLY A 97 6.10 -12.51 12.22
CA GLY A 97 4.79 -12.31 12.85
C GLY A 97 3.64 -12.36 11.84
N GLU A 98 2.48 -11.90 12.26
CA GLU A 98 1.25 -11.92 11.47
C GLU A 98 1.18 -10.78 10.45
N GLN A 99 0.60 -11.04 9.29
CA GLN A 99 0.34 -10.05 8.23
C GLN A 99 -1.02 -9.37 8.46
N ASN A 100 -1.16 -8.64 9.58
CA ASN A 100 -2.39 -7.94 9.88
C ASN A 100 -2.61 -6.75 8.94
N LEU A 101 -3.70 -6.81 8.18
CA LEU A 101 -4.12 -5.74 7.27
C LEU A 101 -5.42 -5.12 7.79
N TYR A 102 -5.54 -3.81 7.63
CA TYR A 102 -6.74 -3.03 7.92
C TYR A 102 -7.38 -2.61 6.60
N LEU A 103 -8.69 -2.68 6.52
CA LEU A 103 -9.44 -2.09 5.43
C LEU A 103 -9.52 -0.58 5.65
N LEU A 104 -8.86 0.19 4.82
CA LEU A 104 -9.01 1.64 4.70
C LEU A 104 -10.11 1.91 3.66
N ASN A 105 -11.14 2.65 4.06
CA ASN A 105 -12.22 3.07 3.17
C ASN A 105 -12.30 4.60 3.21
N VAL A 106 -12.21 5.22 2.04
CA VAL A 106 -12.26 6.69 1.86
C VAL A 106 -13.40 7.00 0.91
N LYS A 107 -14.37 7.78 1.38
CA LYS A 107 -15.50 8.25 0.59
C LYS A 107 -15.45 9.77 0.45
N LEU A 108 -15.66 10.25 -0.76
CA LEU A 108 -15.92 11.65 -1.03
C LEU A 108 -17.45 11.84 -1.10
N VAL A 109 -17.98 12.66 -0.23
CA VAL A 109 -19.43 12.77 -0.05
C VAL A 109 -19.88 14.24 -0.05
N LYS A 110 -21.10 14.48 -0.52
CA LYS A 110 -21.85 15.72 -0.33
C LYS A 110 -23.24 15.35 0.20
N GLU A 111 -23.56 15.79 1.41
CA GLU A 111 -24.78 15.38 2.12
C GLU A 111 -24.89 13.86 2.22
N LYS A 112 -25.82 13.24 1.45
CA LYS A 112 -26.07 11.80 1.39
C LYS A 112 -25.56 11.15 0.08
N VAL A 113 -25.00 11.96 -0.83
CA VAL A 113 -24.51 11.48 -2.13
C VAL A 113 -23.05 11.14 -2.01
N VAL A 114 -22.67 9.95 -2.47
CA VAL A 114 -21.28 9.52 -2.59
C VAL A 114 -20.82 9.79 -4.01
N PHE A 115 -19.77 10.61 -4.15
CA PHE A 115 -19.18 10.96 -5.43
C PHE A 115 -18.12 9.97 -5.86
N ASP A 116 -17.33 9.51 -4.89
CA ASP A 116 -16.22 8.58 -5.17
C ASP A 116 -15.86 7.77 -3.93
N VAL A 117 -15.29 6.57 -4.15
CA VAL A 117 -14.87 5.65 -3.08
C VAL A 117 -13.56 4.98 -3.45
N ILE A 118 -12.58 5.04 -2.54
CA ILE A 118 -11.35 4.24 -2.63
C ILE A 118 -11.28 3.31 -1.41
N GLN A 119 -11.02 2.03 -1.68
CA GLN A 119 -10.77 1.01 -0.66
C GLN A 119 -9.39 0.41 -0.87
N LYS A 120 -8.61 0.28 0.22
CA LYS A 120 -7.28 -0.34 0.22
C LYS A 120 -7.07 -1.16 1.48
N ASN A 121 -6.37 -2.28 1.35
CA ASN A 121 -5.78 -2.96 2.49
C ASN A 121 -4.47 -2.28 2.87
N VAL A 122 -4.29 -1.97 4.15
CA VAL A 122 -3.11 -1.26 4.65
C VAL A 122 -2.54 -1.93 5.89
N GLY A 123 -1.22 -2.04 5.98
CA GLY A 123 -0.52 -2.58 7.14
C GLY A 123 -0.02 -1.47 8.07
N ILE A 124 -0.26 -1.57 9.37
CA ILE A 124 0.35 -0.68 10.36
C ILE A 124 1.73 -1.22 10.68
N ARG A 125 2.77 -0.53 10.20
CA ARG A 125 4.17 -0.93 10.37
C ARG A 125 5.09 0.27 10.28
N SER A 126 6.24 0.23 10.95
CA SER A 126 7.39 1.09 10.66
C SER A 126 8.40 0.31 9.84
N ILE A 127 8.97 0.94 8.81
CA ILE A 127 10.08 0.37 8.02
C ILE A 127 11.17 1.40 7.92
N GLU A 128 12.38 1.01 8.27
CA GLU A 128 13.59 1.83 8.20
C GLU A 128 14.67 1.06 7.45
N LEU A 129 15.34 1.72 6.50
CA LEU A 129 16.60 1.25 5.93
C LEU A 129 17.76 1.84 6.73
N VAL A 130 18.40 1.02 7.53
CA VAL A 130 19.53 1.41 8.37
C VAL A 130 20.82 1.34 7.57
N LEU A 131 21.38 2.50 7.20
CA LEU A 131 22.63 2.61 6.43
C LEU A 131 23.87 2.84 7.30
N LYS A 132 23.68 3.23 8.56
CA LYS A 132 24.78 3.45 9.54
C LYS A 132 24.33 2.99 10.92
N GLU A 133 25.23 2.38 11.66
CA GLU A 133 25.03 2.01 13.05
C GLU A 133 26.32 2.17 13.83
N LYS A 134 26.30 2.94 14.95
CA LYS A 134 27.47 3.21 15.80
C LYS A 134 28.73 3.59 15.01
N ASN A 135 28.61 4.52 14.06
CA ASN A 135 29.69 4.99 13.16
C ASN A 135 30.20 3.99 12.11
N ASN A 136 29.61 2.81 12.01
CA ASN A 136 29.94 1.83 10.97
C ASN A 136 28.91 1.86 9.86
N ALA A 137 29.33 1.54 8.63
CA ALA A 137 28.39 1.28 7.54
C ALA A 137 27.52 0.06 7.87
N ALA A 138 26.25 0.18 7.60
CA ALA A 138 25.26 -0.90 7.75
C ALA A 138 24.39 -0.94 6.51
N PHE A 139 23.75 -2.06 6.25
CA PHE A 139 22.70 -2.17 5.25
C PHE A 139 21.71 -3.23 5.72
N LYS A 140 20.68 -2.79 6.44
CA LYS A 140 19.65 -3.69 6.96
C LYS A 140 18.30 -3.02 7.04
N PHE A 141 17.23 -3.81 6.95
CA PHE A 141 15.88 -3.35 7.22
C PHE A 141 15.55 -3.52 8.71
N ARG A 142 14.88 -2.51 9.25
CA ARG A 142 14.29 -2.55 10.59
C ARG A 142 12.79 -2.37 10.44
N VAL A 143 12.01 -3.37 10.89
CA VAL A 143 10.55 -3.34 10.84
C VAL A 143 10.03 -3.37 12.27
N ASN A 144 9.15 -2.45 12.63
CA ASN A 144 8.56 -2.32 13.96
C ASN A 144 9.64 -2.34 15.08
N ASN A 145 10.75 -1.62 14.87
CA ASN A 145 11.92 -1.55 15.75
C ASN A 145 12.72 -2.86 15.89
N LYS A 146 12.47 -3.89 15.07
CA LYS A 146 13.23 -5.14 15.02
C LYS A 146 14.06 -5.20 13.75
N ASP A 147 15.35 -5.49 13.88
CA ASP A 147 16.22 -5.72 12.72
C ASP A 147 15.83 -7.04 12.05
N ILE A 148 15.62 -7.00 10.73
CA ILE A 148 15.15 -8.12 9.94
C ILE A 148 16.30 -8.65 9.07
N TYR A 149 16.53 -9.97 9.14
CA TYR A 149 17.39 -10.63 8.18
C TYR A 149 16.63 -10.80 6.85
N SER A 150 17.07 -10.10 5.80
CA SER A 150 16.43 -10.09 4.49
C SER A 150 16.72 -11.38 3.74
N LYS A 151 15.73 -12.24 3.66
CA LYS A 151 15.73 -13.50 2.89
C LYS A 151 14.88 -13.31 1.65
N GLY A 152 15.47 -13.27 0.47
CA GLY A 152 14.69 -12.98 -0.72
C GLY A 152 15.42 -13.14 -2.02
N VAL A 153 14.79 -12.65 -3.07
CA VAL A 153 15.24 -12.76 -4.46
C VAL A 153 15.08 -11.45 -5.22
N ASN A 154 15.80 -11.33 -6.34
CA ASN A 154 15.46 -10.35 -7.35
C ASN A 154 14.28 -10.85 -8.17
N TRP A 155 13.26 -10.02 -8.30
CA TRP A 155 12.12 -10.25 -9.16
C TRP A 155 12.41 -9.66 -10.54
N ILE A 156 12.46 -10.53 -11.54
CA ILE A 156 12.45 -10.19 -12.96
C ILE A 156 11.01 -10.37 -13.44
N PRO A 157 10.50 -9.61 -14.42
CA PRO A 157 9.14 -9.80 -14.92
C PRO A 157 8.80 -11.27 -15.16
N ALA A 158 7.65 -11.72 -14.66
CA ALA A 158 7.25 -13.11 -14.62
C ALA A 158 7.03 -13.74 -16.01
N ASP A 159 6.94 -12.90 -17.05
CA ASP A 159 6.82 -13.32 -18.45
C ASP A 159 7.50 -12.29 -19.36
N SER A 160 8.11 -12.75 -20.46
CA SER A 160 8.65 -11.85 -21.50
C SER A 160 7.57 -11.02 -22.19
N PHE A 161 6.33 -11.48 -22.18
CA PHE A 161 5.15 -10.78 -22.64
C PHE A 161 4.37 -10.29 -21.40
N LEU A 162 4.62 -9.06 -20.99
CA LEU A 162 4.09 -8.46 -19.76
C LEU A 162 2.57 -8.67 -19.53
N PRO A 163 1.69 -8.59 -20.55
CA PRO A 163 0.25 -8.84 -20.36
C PRO A 163 -0.12 -10.27 -19.91
N ARG A 164 0.81 -11.22 -19.97
CA ARG A 164 0.61 -12.58 -19.44
C ARG A 164 0.90 -12.70 -17.95
N ALA A 165 1.64 -11.74 -17.39
CA ALA A 165 1.84 -11.63 -15.95
C ALA A 165 0.54 -11.06 -15.33
N ASN A 166 -0.26 -11.93 -14.74
CA ASN A 166 -1.56 -11.60 -14.15
C ASN A 166 -1.61 -12.03 -12.68
N LYS A 167 -2.71 -11.70 -11.98
CA LYS A 167 -2.93 -12.03 -10.57
C LYS A 167 -2.64 -13.50 -10.24
N LYS A 168 -3.08 -14.45 -11.08
CA LYS A 168 -2.85 -15.87 -10.87
C LYS A 168 -1.34 -16.19 -10.88
N LYS A 169 -0.62 -15.68 -11.88
CA LYS A 169 0.83 -15.88 -12.02
C LYS A 169 1.60 -15.28 -10.84
N TYR A 170 1.22 -14.06 -10.41
CA TYR A 170 1.81 -13.43 -9.23
C TYR A 170 1.55 -14.23 -7.98
N SER A 171 0.30 -14.67 -7.75
CA SER A 171 -0.06 -15.47 -6.57
C SER A 171 0.73 -16.77 -6.49
N GLU A 172 0.88 -17.49 -7.61
CA GLU A 172 1.64 -18.75 -7.66
C GLU A 172 3.11 -18.52 -7.29
N LEU A 173 3.78 -17.54 -7.91
CA LEU A 173 5.21 -17.31 -7.71
C LEU A 173 5.52 -16.71 -6.31
N LEU A 174 4.71 -15.76 -5.86
CA LEU A 174 4.89 -15.13 -4.55
C LEU A 174 4.58 -16.09 -3.40
N LEU A 175 3.59 -17.00 -3.59
CA LEU A 175 3.34 -18.07 -2.62
C LEU A 175 4.52 -19.02 -2.50
N LEU A 176 5.16 -19.39 -3.62
CA LEU A 176 6.40 -20.18 -3.57
C LEU A 176 7.53 -19.46 -2.84
N ALA A 177 7.67 -18.15 -3.04
CA ALA A 177 8.64 -17.34 -2.30
C ALA A 177 8.35 -17.37 -0.80
N LYS A 178 7.09 -17.18 -0.38
CA LYS A 178 6.67 -17.31 1.03
C LYS A 178 6.96 -18.70 1.60
N GLN A 179 6.64 -19.77 0.87
CA GLN A 179 6.88 -21.15 1.29
C GLN A 179 8.38 -21.47 1.42
N ALA A 180 9.22 -20.82 0.63
CA ALA A 180 10.68 -20.86 0.74
C ALA A 180 11.22 -19.99 1.90
N ASN A 181 10.36 -19.49 2.80
CA ASN A 181 10.69 -18.60 3.90
C ASN A 181 11.33 -17.28 3.51
N MET A 182 11.05 -16.78 2.31
CA MET A 182 11.45 -15.43 1.90
C MET A 182 10.54 -14.39 2.55
N ASN A 183 11.12 -13.23 2.85
CA ASN A 183 10.40 -12.09 3.46
C ASN A 183 10.61 -10.78 2.71
N ILE A 184 11.34 -10.82 1.60
CA ILE A 184 11.57 -9.65 0.75
C ILE A 184 11.69 -10.06 -0.72
N VAL A 185 11.19 -9.21 -1.62
CA VAL A 185 11.33 -9.35 -3.06
C VAL A 185 11.80 -8.01 -3.63
N ARG A 186 12.97 -8.00 -4.28
CA ARG A 186 13.47 -6.81 -4.95
C ARG A 186 13.03 -6.79 -6.40
N VAL A 187 12.12 -5.91 -6.75
CA VAL A 187 11.76 -5.68 -8.16
C VAL A 187 12.99 -5.13 -8.90
N TRP A 188 13.39 -5.84 -9.94
CA TRP A 188 14.60 -5.54 -10.68
C TRP A 188 14.46 -4.27 -11.52
N GLY A 189 15.46 -3.40 -11.47
CA GLY A 189 15.44 -2.10 -12.17
C GLY A 189 15.52 -2.17 -13.71
N GLY A 190 15.87 -3.33 -14.29
CA GLY A 190 15.85 -3.57 -15.73
C GLY A 190 14.48 -4.06 -16.26
N GLY A 191 13.48 -4.16 -15.39
CA GLY A 191 12.11 -4.54 -15.73
C GLY A 191 11.15 -3.36 -15.69
N VAL A 192 9.92 -3.65 -15.30
CA VAL A 192 8.85 -2.67 -15.08
C VAL A 192 8.41 -2.70 -13.62
N TYR A 193 7.79 -1.62 -13.14
CA TYR A 193 6.99 -1.70 -11.92
C TYR A 193 5.76 -2.56 -12.21
N GLU A 194 5.54 -3.57 -11.35
CA GLU A 194 4.39 -4.44 -11.45
C GLU A 194 3.09 -3.68 -11.15
N ASP A 195 1.96 -4.31 -11.40
CA ASP A 195 0.66 -3.72 -11.09
C ASP A 195 0.31 -3.83 -9.59
N ASP A 196 -0.78 -3.18 -9.17
CA ASP A 196 -1.21 -3.13 -7.77
C ASP A 196 -1.50 -4.53 -7.20
N GLU A 197 -1.94 -5.49 -8.01
CA GLU A 197 -2.20 -6.86 -7.58
C GLU A 197 -0.93 -7.56 -7.05
N PHE A 198 0.22 -7.30 -7.67
CA PHE A 198 1.49 -7.83 -7.18
C PHE A 198 1.80 -7.33 -5.77
N TYR A 199 1.68 -6.04 -5.54
CA TYR A 199 1.97 -5.44 -4.23
C TYR A 199 0.94 -5.82 -3.18
N ASN A 200 -0.34 -5.92 -3.54
CA ASN A 200 -1.39 -6.41 -2.64
C ASN A 200 -1.09 -7.84 -2.16
N ILE A 201 -0.67 -8.73 -3.07
CA ILE A 201 -0.29 -10.09 -2.72
C ILE A 201 0.96 -10.10 -1.84
N CYS A 202 1.94 -9.23 -2.09
CA CYS A 202 3.11 -9.09 -1.21
C CYS A 202 2.71 -8.68 0.21
N ASP A 203 1.80 -7.71 0.35
CA ASP A 203 1.28 -7.29 1.66
C ASP A 203 0.54 -8.43 2.39
N GLU A 204 -0.27 -9.24 1.67
CA GLU A 204 -0.98 -10.40 2.23
C GLU A 204 -0.03 -11.53 2.65
N LEU A 205 1.07 -11.72 1.92
CA LEU A 205 2.02 -12.82 2.14
C LEU A 205 3.17 -12.45 3.09
N GLY A 206 3.33 -11.18 3.46
CA GLY A 206 4.42 -10.71 4.30
C GLY A 206 5.74 -10.53 3.54
N LEU A 207 5.69 -10.12 2.29
CA LEU A 207 6.86 -9.82 1.47
C LEU A 207 7.11 -8.30 1.41
N LEU A 208 8.31 -7.87 1.82
CA LEU A 208 8.79 -6.50 1.70
C LEU A 208 9.20 -6.19 0.27
#